data_4d8161a6b17d433383f0d7d8f86caff0
#
_entry.id   4d8161a6b17d433383f0d7d8f86caff0
#
_cell.length_a   1.000
_cell.length_b   1.000
_cell.length_c   1.000
_cell.angle_alpha   90.00
_cell.angle_beta   90.00
_cell.angle_gamma   90.00
#
_symmetry.space_group_name_H-M   'P 1'
#
loop_
_entity.id
_entity.type
_entity.pdbx_description
1 polymer ?
#
loop_
_entity_poly.entity_id
_entity_poly.type
_entity_poly.pdbx_seq_one_letter_code
_entity_poly.pdbx_strand_id
1 'polypeptide(L)'
;MAAAILGLTGSTISEAGQQQPTFKTVTVTIHRVAATDNLDGDFIKKDEADFYARVWIGGFSHRTETMSKDDARPNWRISESVTANVVPIKICMMDDDGGLEEKDDHVDINPQEGEKCLNLWYNTTTGQISGDLAGPSTRMFATRGGGKDSDKARIWFSISHQ
;
A
#
# COMPACT_ATOMS: atom_id res chain seq x y z
N MET A 1 -21.24 -42.28 66.68
CA MET A 1 -21.64 -41.84 65.33
C MET A 1 -20.81 -40.62 64.95
N ALA A 2 -19.82 -40.76 64.05
CA ALA A 2 -18.99 -39.65 63.61
C ALA A 2 -19.43 -39.28 62.20
N ALA A 3 -19.82 -38.03 61.98
CA ALA A 3 -20.19 -37.48 60.68
C ALA A 3 -18.95 -36.91 60.01
N ALA A 4 -18.57 -37.43 58.83
CA ALA A 4 -17.52 -36.90 57.99
C ALA A 4 -18.09 -35.77 57.13
N ILE A 5 -17.49 -34.57 57.20
CA ILE A 5 -17.74 -33.44 56.33
C ILE A 5 -16.81 -33.55 55.15
N LEU A 6 -17.35 -33.80 53.95
CA LEU A 6 -16.60 -33.68 52.66
C LEU A 6 -16.44 -32.18 52.32
N GLY A 7 -15.21 -31.71 52.34
CA GLY A 7 -14.91 -30.38 51.81
C GLY A 7 -14.83 -30.43 50.29
N LEU A 8 -15.71 -29.68 49.60
CA LEU A 8 -15.56 -29.36 48.16
C LEU A 8 -14.45 -28.35 48.00
N THR A 9 -13.33 -28.74 47.37
CA THR A 9 -12.31 -27.81 46.88
C THR A 9 -12.78 -27.26 45.53
N GLY A 10 -13.26 -26.03 45.54
CA GLY A 10 -13.60 -25.32 44.33
C GLY A 10 -12.33 -24.99 43.54
N SER A 11 -12.16 -25.60 42.36
CA SER A 11 -11.13 -25.22 41.42
C SER A 11 -11.55 -23.89 40.75
N THR A 12 -10.82 -22.81 41.04
CA THR A 12 -10.95 -21.54 40.33
C THR A 12 -10.35 -21.71 38.95
N ILE A 13 -11.20 -21.75 37.91
CA ILE A 13 -10.75 -21.68 36.53
C ILE A 13 -10.29 -20.23 36.32
N SER A 14 -8.99 -20.03 36.15
CA SER A 14 -8.43 -18.74 35.74
C SER A 14 -8.88 -18.49 34.31
N GLU A 15 -9.79 -17.55 34.11
CA GLU A 15 -10.11 -17.02 32.78
C GLU A 15 -8.83 -16.39 32.24
N ALA A 16 -8.19 -17.08 31.26
CA ALA A 16 -7.14 -16.46 30.45
C ALA A 16 -7.76 -15.24 29.75
N GLY A 17 -7.40 -14.05 30.20
CA GLY A 17 -7.89 -12.80 29.64
C GLY A 17 -7.64 -12.78 28.14
N GLN A 18 -8.69 -12.83 27.34
CA GLN A 18 -8.62 -12.63 25.90
C GLN A 18 -8.12 -11.21 25.64
N GLN A 19 -6.86 -11.09 25.28
CA GLN A 19 -6.27 -9.83 24.88
C GLN A 19 -6.97 -9.37 23.60
N GLN A 20 -7.75 -8.30 23.66
CA GLN A 20 -8.41 -7.74 22.48
C GLN A 20 -7.36 -7.33 21.45
N PRO A 21 -7.61 -7.60 20.15
CA PRO A 21 -6.69 -7.20 19.10
C PRO A 21 -6.55 -5.67 19.08
N THR A 22 -5.32 -5.19 19.09
CA THR A 22 -5.03 -3.76 18.94
C THR A 22 -5.05 -3.41 17.47
N PHE A 23 -5.97 -2.55 17.07
CA PHE A 23 -6.04 -2.02 15.71
C PHE A 23 -5.04 -0.88 15.55
N LYS A 24 -4.42 -0.83 14.37
CA LYS A 24 -3.56 0.25 13.91
C LYS A 24 -4.04 0.71 12.55
N THR A 25 -4.10 2.01 12.32
CA THR A 25 -4.45 2.56 11.01
C THR A 25 -3.16 2.79 10.21
N VAL A 26 -2.92 1.98 9.19
CA VAL A 26 -1.81 2.16 8.26
C VAL A 26 -2.25 3.08 7.12
N THR A 27 -1.44 4.09 6.83
CA THR A 27 -1.70 5.08 5.77
C THR A 27 -0.55 5.09 4.77
N VAL A 28 -0.87 4.92 3.49
CA VAL A 28 0.00 5.19 2.34
C VAL A 28 -0.38 6.56 1.79
N THR A 29 0.59 7.45 1.65
CA THR A 29 0.38 8.77 1.01
C THR A 29 1.24 8.86 -0.25
N ILE A 30 0.61 9.04 -1.41
CA ILE A 30 1.30 9.31 -2.68
C ILE A 30 1.29 10.82 -2.88
N HIS A 31 2.48 11.44 -2.74
CA HIS A 31 2.64 12.89 -2.75
C HIS A 31 2.75 13.46 -4.16
N ARG A 32 3.42 12.71 -5.06
CA ARG A 32 3.68 13.12 -6.43
C ARG A 32 3.80 11.91 -7.33
N VAL A 33 3.35 12.05 -8.56
CA VAL A 33 3.61 11.15 -9.69
C VAL A 33 4.11 11.98 -10.85
N ALA A 34 5.10 11.51 -11.59
CA ALA A 34 5.61 12.18 -12.78
C ALA A 34 5.94 11.14 -13.85
N ALA A 35 5.35 11.28 -15.03
CA ALA A 35 5.72 10.53 -16.22
C ALA A 35 7.21 10.72 -16.50
N THR A 36 7.92 9.64 -16.86
CA THR A 36 9.32 9.71 -17.25
C THR A 36 9.55 9.41 -18.72
N ASP A 37 8.52 8.87 -19.37
CA ASP A 37 8.46 8.59 -20.81
C ASP A 37 7.14 9.12 -21.35
N ASN A 38 6.95 9.20 -22.67
CA ASN A 38 5.65 9.51 -23.28
C ASN A 38 4.73 8.30 -23.07
N LEU A 39 3.73 8.44 -22.21
CA LEU A 39 2.76 7.40 -21.93
C LEU A 39 1.78 7.25 -23.11
N ASP A 40 1.43 8.36 -23.76
CA ASP A 40 0.59 8.37 -24.96
C ASP A 40 1.44 8.27 -26.21
N GLY A 41 1.45 7.08 -26.84
CA GLY A 41 2.25 6.75 -28.03
C GLY A 41 1.90 7.51 -29.32
N ASP A 42 1.01 8.49 -29.29
CA ASP A 42 0.57 9.24 -30.45
C ASP A 42 1.36 10.53 -30.61
N PHE A 43 2.22 10.59 -31.64
CA PHE A 43 3.04 11.76 -32.01
C PHE A 43 2.23 13.02 -32.33
N ILE A 44 0.90 12.96 -32.34
CA ILE A 44 0.02 14.04 -32.84
C ILE A 44 -0.81 14.67 -31.73
N LYS A 45 -1.07 14.00 -30.63
CA LYS A 45 -1.74 14.53 -29.45
C LYS A 45 -0.83 14.39 -28.23
N LYS A 46 -0.42 15.52 -27.67
CA LYS A 46 0.08 15.58 -26.29
C LYS A 46 -1.13 15.52 -25.37
N ASP A 47 -1.73 14.37 -25.21
CA ASP A 47 -2.67 14.18 -24.12
C ASP A 47 -1.83 13.97 -22.84
N GLU A 48 -2.23 14.63 -21.76
CA GLU A 48 -1.58 14.48 -20.44
C GLU A 48 -1.95 13.09 -19.89
N ALA A 49 -1.03 12.43 -19.23
CA ALA A 49 -1.28 11.14 -18.59
C ALA A 49 -2.39 11.24 -17.53
N ASP A 50 -3.29 10.27 -17.50
CA ASP A 50 -4.43 10.19 -16.62
C ASP A 50 -4.16 9.23 -15.44
N PHE A 51 -3.31 9.67 -14.52
CA PHE A 51 -2.85 8.85 -13.42
C PHE A 51 -3.91 8.57 -12.36
N TYR A 52 -3.99 7.31 -11.93
CA TYR A 52 -4.58 6.91 -10.65
C TYR A 52 -3.75 5.80 -10.01
N ALA A 53 -3.91 5.61 -8.70
CA ALA A 53 -3.26 4.55 -7.97
C ALA A 53 -4.25 3.45 -7.56
N ARG A 54 -3.79 2.19 -7.63
CA ARG A 54 -4.38 1.07 -6.90
C ARG A 54 -3.43 0.68 -5.78
N VAL A 55 -3.93 0.72 -4.56
CA VAL A 55 -3.14 0.43 -3.35
C VAL A 55 -3.82 -0.67 -2.55
N TRP A 56 -3.05 -1.68 -2.17
CA TRP A 56 -3.50 -2.73 -1.25
C TRP A 56 -2.77 -2.56 0.08
N ILE A 57 -3.51 -2.58 1.17
CA ILE A 57 -2.99 -2.53 2.54
C ILE A 57 -3.61 -3.70 3.31
N GLY A 58 -2.79 -4.66 3.77
CA GLY A 58 -3.27 -5.83 4.50
C GLY A 58 -4.23 -6.73 3.70
N GLY A 59 -4.22 -6.63 2.36
CA GLY A 59 -5.12 -7.37 1.47
C GLY A 59 -6.37 -6.60 1.00
N PHE A 60 -6.67 -5.44 1.57
CA PHE A 60 -7.77 -4.57 1.14
C PHE A 60 -7.30 -3.64 0.03
N SER A 61 -8.05 -3.59 -1.09
CA SER A 61 -7.70 -2.79 -2.26
C SER A 61 -8.47 -1.47 -2.32
N HIS A 62 -7.79 -0.42 -2.71
CA HIS A 62 -8.33 0.92 -2.90
C HIS A 62 -7.92 1.48 -4.26
N ARG A 63 -8.80 2.24 -4.90
CA ARG A 63 -8.51 3.04 -6.09
C ARG A 63 -8.63 4.51 -5.72
N THR A 64 -7.68 5.33 -6.16
CA THR A 64 -7.77 6.79 -6.02
C THR A 64 -8.64 7.39 -7.11
N GLU A 65 -8.93 8.66 -7.01
CA GLU A 65 -9.40 9.46 -8.13
C GLU A 65 -8.31 9.55 -9.22
N THR A 66 -8.73 9.80 -10.46
CA THR A 66 -7.84 10.02 -11.60
C THR A 66 -7.39 11.48 -11.64
N MET A 67 -6.15 11.73 -12.06
CA MET A 67 -5.60 13.06 -12.23
C MET A 67 -4.84 13.18 -13.56
N SER A 68 -5.35 14.04 -14.44
CA SER A 68 -4.82 14.27 -15.79
C SER A 68 -3.68 15.27 -15.74
N LYS A 69 -2.46 14.79 -15.58
CA LYS A 69 -1.20 15.58 -15.63
C LYS A 69 0.02 14.69 -15.67
N ASP A 70 0.98 14.97 -16.54
CA ASP A 70 2.29 14.30 -16.60
C ASP A 70 3.13 14.47 -15.32
N ASP A 71 2.92 15.54 -14.57
CA ASP A 71 3.53 15.81 -13.26
C ASP A 71 2.46 16.29 -12.27
N ALA A 72 1.87 15.37 -11.54
CA ALA A 72 0.80 15.60 -10.60
C ALA A 72 1.27 15.54 -9.15
N ARG A 73 0.62 16.33 -8.27
CA ARG A 73 0.83 16.31 -6.82
C ARG A 73 -0.49 16.04 -6.10
N PRO A 74 -1.02 14.82 -6.23
CA PRO A 74 -2.35 14.48 -5.74
C PRO A 74 -2.46 14.48 -4.23
N ASN A 75 -1.40 14.16 -3.51
CA ASN A 75 -1.41 13.89 -2.07
C ASN A 75 -2.50 12.87 -1.67
N TRP A 76 -2.68 11.84 -2.49
CA TRP A 76 -3.64 10.77 -2.21
C TRP A 76 -3.28 10.07 -0.91
N ARG A 77 -4.25 9.99 -0.01
CA ARG A 77 -4.11 9.31 1.29
C ARG A 77 -5.04 8.12 1.33
N ILE A 78 -4.45 6.94 1.44
CA ILE A 78 -5.15 5.66 1.49
C ILE A 78 -4.86 5.04 2.85
N SER A 79 -5.91 4.74 3.63
CA SER A 79 -5.76 4.23 4.99
C SER A 79 -6.58 2.96 5.18
N GLU A 80 -6.02 2.02 5.97
CA GLU A 80 -6.70 0.77 6.34
C GLU A 80 -6.38 0.41 7.79
N SER A 81 -7.39 -0.16 8.49
CA SER A 81 -7.25 -0.66 9.85
C SER A 81 -6.74 -2.09 9.84
N VAL A 82 -5.63 -2.35 10.50
CA VAL A 82 -4.96 -3.65 10.56
C VAL A 82 -4.66 -4.08 11.99
N THR A 83 -4.60 -5.38 12.22
CA THR A 83 -4.17 -5.97 13.52
C THR A 83 -2.76 -6.57 13.43
N ALA A 84 -2.28 -6.84 12.22
CA ALA A 84 -0.98 -7.44 11.99
C ALA A 84 0.17 -6.47 12.26
N ASN A 85 1.26 -6.97 12.83
CA ASN A 85 2.48 -6.18 13.03
C ASN A 85 3.29 -6.02 11.73
N VAL A 86 3.16 -6.95 10.79
CA VAL A 86 3.78 -6.88 9.47
C VAL A 86 2.66 -6.86 8.43
N VAL A 87 2.55 -5.77 7.70
CA VAL A 87 1.45 -5.47 6.79
C VAL A 87 1.97 -5.50 5.35
N PRO A 88 1.44 -6.39 4.49
CA PRO A 88 1.74 -6.34 3.07
C PRO A 88 1.10 -5.09 2.46
N ILE A 89 1.88 -4.39 1.64
CA ILE A 89 1.44 -3.20 0.90
C ILE A 89 1.85 -3.39 -0.57
N LYS A 90 0.89 -3.21 -1.48
CA LYS A 90 1.17 -3.17 -2.91
C LYS A 90 0.72 -1.82 -3.46
N ILE A 91 1.55 -1.19 -4.28
CA ILE A 91 1.25 0.08 -4.94
C ILE A 91 1.43 -0.13 -6.44
N CYS A 92 0.37 0.10 -7.22
CA CYS A 92 0.40 0.15 -8.68
C CYS A 92 -0.04 1.53 -9.14
N MET A 93 0.66 2.07 -10.12
CA MET A 93 0.20 3.24 -10.87
C MET A 93 -0.44 2.76 -12.17
N MET A 94 -1.50 3.43 -12.56
CA MET A 94 -2.30 3.13 -13.74
C MET A 94 -2.45 4.41 -14.54
N ASP A 95 -2.55 4.26 -15.84
CA ASP A 95 -3.03 5.28 -16.78
C ASP A 95 -4.47 4.93 -17.18
N ASP A 96 -5.38 5.89 -17.13
CA ASP A 96 -6.81 5.71 -17.41
C ASP A 96 -7.10 6.16 -18.83
N ASP A 97 -7.12 5.23 -19.79
CA ASP A 97 -7.33 5.51 -21.21
C ASP A 97 -8.77 5.90 -21.57
N GLY A 98 -9.66 6.01 -20.59
CA GLY A 98 -11.02 6.57 -20.73
C GLY A 98 -11.97 5.84 -21.69
N GLY A 99 -11.60 4.69 -22.23
CA GLY A 99 -12.36 3.89 -23.18
C GLY A 99 -13.24 2.83 -22.52
N LEU A 100 -14.39 2.51 -23.10
CA LEU A 100 -15.25 1.41 -22.67
C LEU A 100 -14.67 0.03 -22.97
N GLU A 101 -13.68 -0.08 -23.83
CA GLU A 101 -13.06 -1.33 -24.30
C GLU A 101 -11.54 -1.40 -24.06
N GLU A 102 -10.88 -0.29 -23.70
CA GLU A 102 -9.46 -0.27 -23.42
C GLU A 102 -9.20 -0.55 -21.93
N LYS A 103 -8.25 -1.45 -21.68
CA LYS A 103 -7.84 -1.74 -20.31
C LYS A 103 -6.83 -0.71 -19.89
N ASP A 104 -7.07 -0.09 -18.73
CA ASP A 104 -6.11 0.81 -18.11
C ASP A 104 -4.72 0.19 -18.07
N ASP A 105 -3.72 0.90 -18.55
CA ASP A 105 -2.35 0.42 -18.62
C ASP A 105 -1.63 0.55 -17.28
N HIS A 106 -0.82 -0.47 -17.00
CA HIS A 106 0.07 -0.45 -15.84
C HIS A 106 1.31 0.40 -16.13
N VAL A 107 1.45 1.49 -15.40
CA VAL A 107 2.63 2.34 -15.44
C VAL A 107 3.71 1.77 -14.54
N ASP A 108 4.91 1.53 -15.09
CA ASP A 108 6.04 0.98 -14.35
C ASP A 108 6.60 2.00 -13.36
N ILE A 109 6.54 1.66 -12.08
CA ILE A 109 7.12 2.41 -10.95
C ILE A 109 8.13 1.59 -10.15
N ASN A 110 8.33 0.30 -10.50
CA ASN A 110 9.22 -0.60 -9.79
C ASN A 110 10.66 -0.46 -10.34
N PRO A 111 11.70 -0.32 -9.50
CA PRO A 111 13.06 -0.28 -9.96
C PRO A 111 13.59 -1.62 -10.51
N GLN A 112 12.87 -2.73 -10.29
CA GLN A 112 13.25 -4.06 -10.78
C GLN A 112 12.63 -4.31 -12.16
N GLU A 113 13.47 -4.79 -13.10
CA GLU A 113 13.02 -5.13 -14.45
C GLU A 113 11.99 -6.27 -14.41
N GLY A 114 10.89 -6.10 -15.14
CA GLY A 114 9.80 -7.08 -15.25
C GLY A 114 8.68 -6.91 -14.20
N GLU A 115 8.86 -6.06 -13.22
CA GLU A 115 7.85 -5.73 -12.22
C GLU A 115 7.37 -4.28 -12.43
N LYS A 116 6.06 -4.07 -12.51
CA LYS A 116 5.49 -2.72 -12.67
C LYS A 116 5.03 -2.10 -11.35
N CYS A 117 4.56 -2.92 -10.40
CA CYS A 117 4.05 -2.48 -9.10
C CYS A 117 5.09 -2.66 -8.00
N LEU A 118 5.03 -1.84 -6.95
CA LEU A 118 5.83 -2.03 -5.74
C LEU A 118 5.15 -3.03 -4.80
N ASN A 119 5.91 -4.01 -4.32
CA ASN A 119 5.50 -4.96 -3.28
C ASN A 119 6.37 -4.73 -2.03
N LEU A 120 5.71 -4.29 -0.96
CA LEU A 120 6.36 -3.84 0.26
C LEU A 120 5.79 -4.58 1.48
N TRP A 121 6.60 -4.65 2.53
CA TRP A 121 6.19 -5.09 3.86
C TRP A 121 6.45 -3.96 4.84
N TYR A 122 5.42 -3.55 5.57
CA TYR A 122 5.52 -2.51 6.58
C TYR A 122 5.40 -3.11 7.99
N ASN A 123 6.44 -2.95 8.79
CA ASN A 123 6.41 -3.36 10.19
C ASN A 123 5.93 -2.21 11.06
N THR A 124 4.71 -2.33 11.60
CA THR A 124 4.07 -1.29 12.43
C THR A 124 4.69 -1.18 13.83
N THR A 125 5.51 -2.14 14.27
CA THR A 125 6.21 -2.05 15.55
C THR A 125 7.49 -1.25 15.45
N THR A 126 8.24 -1.43 14.35
CA THR A 126 9.55 -0.80 14.16
C THR A 126 9.53 0.38 13.20
N GLY A 127 8.45 0.57 12.44
CA GLY A 127 8.37 1.56 11.36
C GLY A 127 9.25 1.24 10.16
N GLN A 128 9.74 0.00 10.03
CA GLN A 128 10.60 -0.39 8.91
C GLN A 128 9.79 -0.88 7.73
N ILE A 129 10.25 -0.54 6.54
CA ILE A 129 9.75 -0.99 5.25
C ILE A 129 10.79 -1.92 4.64
N SER A 130 10.34 -3.00 4.02
CA SER A 130 11.15 -3.98 3.26
C SER A 130 10.40 -4.44 2.02
N GLY A 131 11.05 -5.21 1.16
CA GLY A 131 10.53 -5.66 -0.13
C GLY A 131 11.29 -4.97 -1.27
N ASP A 132 10.59 -4.49 -2.30
CA ASP A 132 11.19 -3.82 -3.46
C ASP A 132 11.95 -2.54 -3.08
N LEU A 133 11.57 -1.93 -1.97
CA LEU A 133 12.30 -0.81 -1.33
C LEU A 133 12.48 -1.12 0.16
N ALA A 134 13.53 -0.55 0.76
CA ALA A 134 13.82 -0.73 2.17
C ALA A 134 14.21 0.57 2.87
N GLY A 135 13.86 0.67 4.16
CA GLY A 135 14.25 1.78 5.03
C GLY A 135 13.18 2.19 6.03
N PRO A 136 13.46 3.20 6.85
CA PRO A 136 12.52 3.67 7.86
C PRO A 136 11.36 4.46 7.22
N SER A 137 10.15 4.30 7.76
CA SER A 137 8.95 5.02 7.29
C SER A 137 8.97 6.53 7.59
N THR A 138 9.91 6.98 8.40
CA THR A 138 10.10 8.41 8.71
C THR A 138 10.58 9.23 7.52
N ARG A 139 11.02 8.58 6.44
CA ARG A 139 11.42 9.25 5.21
C ARG A 139 10.36 9.11 4.12
N MET A 140 10.36 10.06 3.21
CA MET A 140 9.65 9.92 1.93
C MET A 140 10.49 9.04 0.98
N PHE A 141 9.85 8.05 0.37
CA PHE A 141 10.44 7.21 -0.66
C PHE A 141 10.23 7.86 -2.03
N ALA A 142 11.21 7.70 -2.90
CA ALA A 142 11.09 8.02 -4.31
C ALA A 142 11.56 6.81 -5.12
N THR A 143 10.76 6.40 -6.11
CA THR A 143 11.10 5.29 -7.00
C THR A 143 10.69 5.61 -8.43
N ARG A 144 11.27 4.91 -9.38
CA ARG A 144 11.03 5.04 -10.81
C ARG A 144 11.09 3.66 -11.44
N GLY A 145 10.27 3.44 -12.47
CA GLY A 145 10.32 2.24 -13.30
C GLY A 145 11.71 1.95 -13.86
N GLY A 146 12.15 0.69 -13.67
CA GLY A 146 13.47 0.19 -14.09
C GLY A 146 13.46 -0.60 -15.38
N GLY A 147 12.27 -1.04 -15.84
CA GLY A 147 12.11 -1.86 -17.05
C GLY A 147 12.52 -1.17 -18.35
N LYS A 148 12.43 -1.91 -19.45
CA LYS A 148 12.66 -1.38 -20.82
C LYS A 148 11.38 -0.84 -21.46
N ASP A 149 10.24 -1.04 -20.81
CA ASP A 149 8.93 -0.62 -21.28
C ASP A 149 8.86 0.92 -21.41
N SER A 150 7.98 1.40 -22.28
CA SER A 150 7.79 2.83 -22.53
C SER A 150 7.02 3.53 -21.41
N ASP A 151 6.16 2.80 -20.70
CA ASP A 151 5.19 3.38 -19.77
C ASP A 151 5.76 3.45 -18.37
N LYS A 152 6.55 4.49 -18.09
CA LYS A 152 7.23 4.66 -16.80
C LYS A 152 6.87 5.95 -16.12
N ALA A 153 6.75 5.85 -14.80
CA ALA A 153 6.66 7.03 -13.96
C ALA A 153 7.61 6.96 -12.77
N ARG A 154 7.82 8.12 -12.18
CA ARG A 154 8.41 8.26 -10.86
C ARG A 154 7.33 8.61 -9.86
N ILE A 155 7.32 7.96 -8.71
CA ILE A 155 6.43 8.32 -7.60
C ILE A 155 7.23 8.71 -6.36
N TRP A 156 6.61 9.58 -5.54
CA TRP A 156 7.07 9.93 -4.20
C TRP A 156 5.96 9.60 -3.23
N PHE A 157 6.27 8.79 -2.24
CA PHE A 157 5.29 8.32 -1.27
C PHE A 157 5.87 8.16 0.13
N SER A 158 4.99 8.09 1.12
CA SER A 158 5.31 7.74 2.50
C SER A 158 4.32 6.74 3.05
N ILE A 159 4.74 5.99 4.07
CA ILE A 159 3.89 5.07 4.83
C ILE A 159 3.98 5.45 6.30
N SER A 160 2.85 5.48 6.98
CA SER A 160 2.77 5.77 8.41
C SER A 160 1.69 4.92 9.08
N HIS A 161 1.67 4.89 10.41
CA HIS A 161 0.56 4.30 11.17
C HIS A 161 0.26 5.12 12.43
N GLN A 162 -0.95 4.95 12.95
CA GLN A 162 -1.44 5.47 14.22
C GLN A 162 -2.07 4.35 15.05
#